data_cdc33679176fce68215e84e2fa2b9339
#
_entry.id   cdc33679176fce68215e84e2fa2b9339
#
_cell.length_a   1.000
_cell.length_b   1.000
_cell.length_c   1.000
_cell.angle_alpha   90.00
_cell.angle_beta   90.00
_cell.angle_gamma   90.00
#
_symmetry.space_group_name_H-M   'P 1'
#
loop_
_entity.id
_entity.type
_entity.pdbx_description
1 polymer ?
#
loop_
_entity_poly.entity_id
_entity_poly.type
_entity_poly.pdbx_seq_one_letter_code
_entity_poly.pdbx_strand_id
1 'polypeptide(L)'
;YSHGSSIGIQVSDPSINIAQTVSWKDGIVKRLTTGVGALLKKNGAQVVKGWAQILDGKTVAVMQDGKEVSRITCQHLLIASGSTPVELPFMPFGSANGKVISSTEALSPTEIPKKLVVVGGGYIGLELGIAYRKLGAQVAVVESLDRILPAYDEDLTKVVKTALKQLGVEVHLGLTVQGLNSAGDAVRVKNAAGE
;
A
#
# COMPACT_ATOMS: atom_id res chain seq x y z
N TYR A 1 -10.32 11.43 18.44
CA TYR A 1 -11.51 11.85 19.24
C TYR A 1 -11.80 10.89 20.40
N SER A 2 -11.40 9.61 20.32
CA SER A 2 -11.63 8.62 21.40
C SER A 2 -11.04 8.99 22.77
N HIS A 3 -10.05 9.88 22.83
CA HIS A 3 -9.45 10.38 24.06
C HIS A 3 -9.91 11.81 24.46
N GLY A 4 -10.71 12.47 23.62
CA GLY A 4 -11.15 13.84 23.86
C GLY A 4 -11.98 13.99 25.13
N SER A 5 -12.81 13.00 25.45
CA SER A 5 -13.66 13.02 26.64
C SER A 5 -12.88 13.03 27.96
N SER A 6 -11.70 12.37 27.98
CA SER A 6 -10.85 12.31 29.19
C SER A 6 -10.17 13.62 29.51
N ILE A 7 -10.06 14.55 28.56
CA ILE A 7 -9.48 15.87 28.69
C ILE A 7 -10.53 16.99 28.54
N GLY A 8 -11.82 16.64 28.63
CA GLY A 8 -12.92 17.58 28.60
C GLY A 8 -13.35 18.07 27.22
N ILE A 9 -12.81 17.54 26.13
CA ILE A 9 -13.22 17.89 24.76
C ILE A 9 -14.45 17.05 24.38
N GLN A 10 -15.57 17.73 24.17
CA GLN A 10 -16.81 17.14 23.70
C GLN A 10 -17.02 17.51 22.23
N VAL A 11 -17.25 16.50 21.39
CA VAL A 11 -17.57 16.68 19.98
C VAL A 11 -18.81 15.83 19.63
N SER A 12 -19.65 16.33 18.75
CA SER A 12 -20.70 15.53 18.12
C SER A 12 -20.06 14.48 17.21
N ASP A 13 -20.79 13.42 16.87
CA ASP A 13 -20.29 12.33 16.01
C ASP A 13 -19.74 12.91 14.69
N PRO A 14 -18.44 12.79 14.44
CA PRO A 14 -17.85 13.32 13.23
C PRO A 14 -18.21 12.42 12.04
N SER A 15 -18.55 13.01 10.91
CA SER A 15 -18.69 12.29 9.63
C SER A 15 -17.47 12.55 8.76
N ILE A 16 -17.08 11.54 7.97
CA ILE A 16 -15.96 11.63 7.04
C ILE A 16 -16.50 11.55 5.61
N ASN A 17 -16.26 12.60 4.82
CA ASN A 17 -16.47 12.57 3.39
C ASN A 17 -15.20 12.01 2.73
N ILE A 18 -15.20 10.71 2.40
CA ILE A 18 -14.00 10.04 1.88
C ILE A 18 -13.59 10.56 0.51
N ALA A 19 -14.52 10.92 -0.36
CA ALA A 19 -14.23 11.50 -1.67
C ALA A 19 -13.48 12.84 -1.54
N GLN A 20 -13.89 13.68 -0.59
CA GLN A 20 -13.20 14.93 -0.31
C GLN A 20 -11.82 14.70 0.31
N THR A 21 -11.68 13.71 1.18
CA THR A 21 -10.38 13.32 1.77
C THR A 21 -9.40 12.85 0.70
N VAL A 22 -9.85 11.99 -0.23
CA VAL A 22 -9.05 11.52 -1.36
C VAL A 22 -8.66 12.68 -2.27
N SER A 23 -9.60 13.55 -2.64
CA SER A 23 -9.32 14.74 -3.46
C SER A 23 -8.30 15.68 -2.80
N TRP A 24 -8.40 15.90 -1.50
CA TRP A 24 -7.43 16.69 -0.75
C TRP A 24 -6.02 16.05 -0.79
N LYS A 25 -5.93 14.75 -0.56
CA LYS A 25 -4.68 13.97 -0.67
C LYS A 25 -4.10 14.08 -2.09
N ASP A 26 -4.91 13.93 -3.13
CA ASP A 26 -4.46 14.03 -4.52
C ASP A 26 -3.91 15.43 -4.84
N GLY A 27 -4.50 16.47 -4.27
CA GLY A 27 -3.98 17.84 -4.36
C GLY A 27 -2.58 17.98 -3.74
N ILE A 28 -2.30 17.29 -2.62
CA ILE A 28 -0.97 17.25 -2.01
C ILE A 28 0.03 16.54 -2.92
N VAL A 29 -0.34 15.35 -3.42
CA VAL A 29 0.51 14.55 -4.32
C VAL A 29 0.85 15.35 -5.57
N LYS A 30 -0.15 16.00 -6.20
CA LYS A 30 0.06 16.83 -7.39
C LYS A 30 1.04 17.98 -7.13
N ARG A 31 0.91 18.65 -5.98
CA ARG A 31 1.82 19.76 -5.62
C ARG A 31 3.26 19.25 -5.45
N LEU A 32 3.45 18.13 -4.75
CA LEU A 32 4.78 17.55 -4.52
C LEU A 32 5.43 17.08 -5.83
N THR A 33 4.70 16.36 -6.67
CA THR A 33 5.22 15.85 -7.95
C THR A 33 5.52 16.99 -8.94
N THR A 34 4.70 18.06 -8.94
CA THR A 34 4.97 19.27 -9.73
C THR A 34 6.26 19.96 -9.24
N GLY A 35 6.48 20.02 -7.93
CA GLY A 35 7.71 20.56 -7.34
C GLY A 35 8.96 19.78 -7.77
N VAL A 36 8.88 18.44 -7.76
CA VAL A 36 9.98 17.59 -8.27
C VAL A 36 10.25 17.86 -9.76
N GLY A 37 9.20 17.95 -10.57
CA GLY A 37 9.34 18.29 -12.00
C GLY A 37 10.01 19.65 -12.22
N ALA A 38 9.69 20.65 -11.42
CA ALA A 38 10.34 21.96 -11.47
C ALA A 38 11.83 21.91 -11.08
N LEU A 39 12.18 21.11 -10.06
CA LEU A 39 13.57 20.88 -9.64
C LEU A 39 14.38 20.20 -10.73
N LEU A 40 13.85 19.17 -11.38
CA LEU A 40 14.50 18.49 -12.50
C LEU A 40 14.78 19.48 -13.63
N LYS A 41 13.79 20.27 -14.04
CA LYS A 41 13.93 21.29 -15.07
C LYS A 41 14.99 22.35 -14.68
N LYS A 42 14.95 22.84 -13.44
CA LYS A 42 15.92 23.84 -12.95
C LYS A 42 17.36 23.34 -12.99
N ASN A 43 17.56 22.03 -12.76
CA ASN A 43 18.88 21.40 -12.78
C ASN A 43 19.28 20.84 -14.16
N GLY A 44 18.54 21.15 -15.22
CA GLY A 44 18.87 20.74 -16.59
C GLY A 44 18.63 19.25 -16.87
N ALA A 45 17.94 18.54 -16.00
CA ALA A 45 17.63 17.13 -16.22
C ALA A 45 16.53 16.98 -17.29
N GLN A 46 16.79 16.17 -18.30
CA GLN A 46 15.80 15.80 -19.30
C GLN A 46 14.92 14.66 -18.79
N VAL A 47 13.60 14.86 -18.86
CA VAL A 47 12.63 13.83 -18.50
C VAL A 47 12.05 13.24 -19.77
N VAL A 48 12.35 11.97 -20.04
CA VAL A 48 11.82 11.23 -21.20
C VAL A 48 10.74 10.27 -20.69
N LYS A 49 9.53 10.39 -21.26
CA LYS A 49 8.39 9.53 -20.90
C LYS A 49 8.36 8.29 -21.79
N GLY A 50 8.16 7.14 -21.22
CA GLY A 50 8.06 5.87 -21.92
C GLY A 50 8.49 4.71 -21.02
N TRP A 51 8.39 3.51 -21.54
CA TRP A 51 8.89 2.30 -20.89
C TRP A 51 10.39 2.13 -21.21
N ALA A 52 11.23 2.08 -20.21
CA ALA A 52 12.66 1.92 -20.39
C ALA A 52 13.02 0.44 -20.55
N GLN A 53 13.60 0.08 -21.67
CA GLN A 53 14.19 -1.24 -21.91
C GLN A 53 15.71 -1.12 -21.90
N ILE A 54 16.36 -1.74 -20.94
CA ILE A 54 17.83 -1.74 -20.83
C ILE A 54 18.35 -2.74 -21.87
N LEU A 55 19.14 -2.23 -22.83
CA LEU A 55 19.76 -3.06 -23.88
C LEU A 55 21.13 -3.57 -23.43
N ASP A 56 21.89 -2.70 -22.76
CA ASP A 56 23.19 -3.00 -22.15
C ASP A 56 23.48 -2.03 -21.00
N GLY A 57 24.66 -2.11 -20.38
CA GLY A 57 25.04 -1.28 -19.23
C GLY A 57 25.13 0.24 -19.51
N LYS A 58 24.94 0.67 -20.76
CA LYS A 58 25.06 2.08 -21.19
C LYS A 58 23.96 2.54 -22.15
N THR A 59 23.11 1.62 -22.59
CA THR A 59 22.12 1.90 -23.63
C THR A 59 20.72 1.52 -23.17
N VAL A 60 19.80 2.46 -23.28
CA VAL A 60 18.39 2.28 -22.93
C VAL A 60 17.52 2.63 -24.14
N ALA A 61 16.66 1.72 -24.57
CA ALA A 61 15.59 2.02 -25.52
C ALA A 61 14.37 2.53 -24.77
N VAL A 62 13.75 3.59 -25.29
CA VAL A 62 12.48 4.13 -24.78
C VAL A 62 11.37 3.57 -25.65
N MET A 63 10.48 2.81 -25.05
CA MET A 63 9.36 2.15 -25.72
C MET A 63 8.04 2.89 -25.43
N GLN A 64 7.23 3.08 -26.46
CA GLN A 64 5.83 3.54 -26.37
C GLN A 64 4.98 2.66 -27.27
N ASP A 65 3.87 2.15 -26.77
CA ASP A 65 2.94 1.27 -27.49
C ASP A 65 3.64 0.09 -28.20
N GLY A 66 4.65 -0.50 -27.52
CA GLY A 66 5.43 -1.63 -28.01
C GLY A 66 6.47 -1.30 -29.08
N LYS A 67 6.67 0.00 -29.42
CA LYS A 67 7.67 0.45 -30.40
C LYS A 67 8.76 1.27 -29.74
N GLU A 68 10.00 1.10 -30.22
CA GLU A 68 11.10 1.96 -29.83
C GLU A 68 10.90 3.35 -30.47
N VAL A 69 10.80 4.38 -29.61
CA VAL A 69 10.62 5.77 -30.05
C VAL A 69 11.89 6.60 -29.89
N SER A 70 12.81 6.15 -29.04
CA SER A 70 14.08 6.82 -28.78
C SER A 70 15.09 5.86 -28.18
N ARG A 71 16.37 6.17 -28.35
CA ARG A 71 17.48 5.44 -27.75
C ARG A 71 18.42 6.43 -27.04
N ILE A 72 18.80 6.09 -25.82
CA ILE A 72 19.64 6.94 -24.97
C ILE A 72 20.91 6.18 -24.64
N THR A 73 22.05 6.75 -24.91
CA THR A 73 23.35 6.24 -24.48
C THR A 73 23.88 7.09 -23.34
N CYS A 74 24.44 6.46 -22.31
CA CYS A 74 24.95 7.14 -21.11
C CYS A 74 26.31 6.59 -20.69
N GLN A 75 27.05 7.37 -19.91
CA GLN A 75 28.28 6.91 -19.28
C GLN A 75 28.01 6.01 -18.07
N HIS A 76 26.97 6.35 -17.31
CA HIS A 76 26.53 5.61 -16.13
C HIS A 76 25.02 5.44 -16.18
N LEU A 77 24.55 4.22 -15.94
CA LEU A 77 23.14 3.89 -15.84
C LEU A 77 22.77 3.67 -14.37
N LEU A 78 21.83 4.48 -13.87
CA LEU A 78 21.24 4.29 -12.54
C LEU A 78 19.83 3.69 -12.69
N ILE A 79 19.62 2.54 -12.10
CA ILE A 79 18.30 1.88 -12.07
C ILE A 79 17.56 2.31 -10.81
N ALA A 80 16.50 3.08 -10.99
CA ALA A 80 15.62 3.57 -9.92
C ALA A 80 14.15 3.38 -10.34
N SER A 81 13.81 2.16 -10.80
CA SER A 81 12.54 1.83 -11.44
C SER A 81 11.37 1.66 -10.47
N GLY A 82 11.62 1.78 -9.15
CA GLY A 82 10.59 1.60 -8.12
C GLY A 82 10.25 0.14 -7.86
N SER A 83 9.02 -0.11 -7.41
CA SER A 83 8.50 -1.44 -7.07
C SER A 83 7.04 -1.57 -7.52
N THR A 84 6.58 -2.80 -7.65
CA THR A 84 5.19 -3.12 -7.92
C THR A 84 4.63 -4.00 -6.80
N PRO A 85 3.34 -3.91 -6.50
CA PRO A 85 2.69 -4.84 -5.57
C PRO A 85 2.84 -6.29 -6.05
N VAL A 86 3.07 -7.20 -5.12
CA VAL A 86 3.09 -8.64 -5.42
C VAL A 86 1.65 -9.14 -5.50
N GLU A 87 1.26 -9.64 -6.66
CA GLU A 87 -0.04 -10.25 -6.86
C GLU A 87 0.01 -11.74 -6.53
N LEU A 88 -0.98 -12.21 -5.78
CA LEU A 88 -1.12 -13.64 -5.50
C LEU A 88 -1.90 -14.30 -6.65
N PRO A 89 -1.34 -15.30 -7.37
CA PRO A 89 -1.99 -15.87 -8.56
C PRO A 89 -3.39 -16.43 -8.32
N PHE A 90 -3.64 -16.92 -7.09
CA PHE A 90 -4.93 -17.47 -6.68
C PHE A 90 -5.89 -16.41 -6.10
N MET A 91 -5.48 -15.16 -6.02
CA MET A 91 -6.26 -14.03 -5.51
C MET A 91 -5.84 -12.73 -6.23
N PRO A 92 -6.04 -12.65 -7.55
CA PRO A 92 -5.59 -11.52 -8.35
C PRO A 92 -6.33 -10.23 -7.99
N PHE A 93 -5.64 -9.09 -8.18
CA PHE A 93 -6.23 -7.77 -7.96
C PHE A 93 -7.46 -7.56 -8.85
N GLY A 94 -8.47 -6.88 -8.32
CA GLY A 94 -9.76 -6.70 -8.97
C GLY A 94 -10.71 -7.89 -8.87
N SER A 95 -10.25 -9.05 -8.38
CA SER A 95 -11.13 -10.21 -8.17
C SER A 95 -12.18 -9.97 -7.08
N ALA A 96 -13.18 -10.85 -6.99
CA ALA A 96 -14.33 -10.72 -6.08
C ALA A 96 -15.06 -9.36 -6.21
N ASN A 97 -15.32 -8.93 -7.45
CA ASN A 97 -15.97 -7.65 -7.77
C ASN A 97 -15.17 -6.44 -7.23
N GLY A 98 -13.84 -6.45 -7.39
CA GLY A 98 -12.97 -5.37 -6.96
C GLY A 98 -12.66 -5.35 -5.47
N LYS A 99 -13.01 -6.39 -4.71
CA LYS A 99 -12.72 -6.44 -3.27
C LYS A 99 -11.26 -6.77 -2.96
N VAL A 100 -10.54 -7.42 -3.89
CA VAL A 100 -9.10 -7.67 -3.75
C VAL A 100 -8.38 -6.49 -4.38
N ILE A 101 -7.69 -5.73 -3.57
CA ILE A 101 -7.02 -4.48 -3.95
C ILE A 101 -5.54 -4.52 -3.56
N SER A 102 -4.72 -3.78 -4.30
CA SER A 102 -3.34 -3.53 -3.90
C SER A 102 -3.24 -2.29 -2.99
N SER A 103 -2.03 -1.99 -2.53
CA SER A 103 -1.75 -0.75 -1.80
C SER A 103 -2.06 0.50 -2.63
N THR A 104 -2.04 0.42 -3.96
CA THR A 104 -2.34 1.54 -4.85
C THR A 104 -3.81 1.93 -4.78
N GLU A 105 -4.72 0.97 -4.96
CA GLU A 105 -6.17 1.22 -4.88
C GLU A 105 -6.57 1.58 -3.44
N ALA A 106 -5.90 1.00 -2.44
CA ALA A 106 -6.15 1.32 -1.02
C ALA A 106 -5.87 2.78 -0.67
N LEU A 107 -5.06 3.50 -1.45
CA LEU A 107 -4.83 4.94 -1.25
C LEU A 107 -5.94 5.84 -1.83
N SER A 108 -6.87 5.28 -2.60
CA SER A 108 -7.94 6.05 -3.25
C SER A 108 -9.30 5.32 -3.15
N PRO A 109 -9.75 4.98 -1.92
CA PRO A 109 -11.02 4.30 -1.74
C PRO A 109 -12.19 5.22 -2.10
N THR A 110 -13.26 4.64 -2.62
CA THR A 110 -14.54 5.35 -2.83
C THR A 110 -15.40 5.34 -1.56
N GLU A 111 -15.21 4.33 -0.70
CA GLU A 111 -15.85 4.17 0.59
C GLU A 111 -14.92 3.45 1.57
N ILE A 112 -15.18 3.61 2.86
CA ILE A 112 -14.45 2.86 3.89
C ILE A 112 -15.16 1.52 4.10
N PRO A 113 -14.49 0.38 3.87
CA PRO A 113 -15.09 -0.93 4.09
C PRO A 113 -15.37 -1.16 5.58
N LYS A 114 -16.45 -1.85 5.88
CA LYS A 114 -16.75 -2.26 7.27
C LYS A 114 -15.67 -3.17 7.84
N LYS A 115 -15.11 -4.06 6.99
CA LYS A 115 -14.05 -5.02 7.35
C LYS A 115 -12.97 -4.99 6.28
N LEU A 116 -11.72 -4.98 6.71
CA LEU A 116 -10.53 -5.05 5.86
C LEU A 116 -9.62 -6.17 6.36
N VAL A 117 -9.23 -7.06 5.48
CA VAL A 117 -8.16 -8.03 5.74
C VAL A 117 -6.91 -7.56 5.00
N VAL A 118 -5.84 -7.36 5.74
CA VAL A 118 -4.52 -7.02 5.21
C VAL A 118 -3.70 -8.30 5.11
N VAL A 119 -3.26 -8.63 3.91
CA VAL A 119 -2.39 -9.79 3.66
C VAL A 119 -0.95 -9.34 3.66
N GLY A 120 -0.21 -9.79 4.66
CA GLY A 120 1.17 -9.42 4.92
C GLY A 120 1.33 -8.40 6.05
N GLY A 121 2.18 -8.72 7.01
CA GLY A 121 2.52 -7.89 8.17
C GLY A 121 3.72 -6.96 7.94
N GLY A 122 3.97 -6.57 6.68
CA GLY A 122 4.97 -5.58 6.32
C GLY A 122 4.51 -4.13 6.59
N TYR A 123 5.43 -3.17 6.50
CA TYR A 123 5.15 -1.76 6.87
C TYR A 123 4.02 -1.14 6.06
N ILE A 124 3.93 -1.39 4.75
CA ILE A 124 2.86 -0.83 3.90
C ILE A 124 1.48 -1.31 4.37
N GLY A 125 1.34 -2.63 4.58
CA GLY A 125 0.08 -3.21 5.04
C GLY A 125 -0.33 -2.71 6.41
N LEU A 126 0.62 -2.58 7.34
CA LEU A 126 0.35 -2.09 8.69
C LEU A 126 -0.02 -0.60 8.71
N GLU A 127 0.68 0.25 7.94
CA GLU A 127 0.35 1.68 7.84
C GLU A 127 -1.05 1.90 7.28
N LEU A 128 -1.38 1.23 6.16
CA LEU A 128 -2.71 1.31 5.57
C LEU A 128 -3.76 0.71 6.50
N GLY A 129 -3.51 -0.45 7.10
CA GLY A 129 -4.41 -1.07 8.07
C GLY A 129 -4.72 -0.14 9.26
N ILE A 130 -3.71 0.51 9.82
CA ILE A 130 -3.88 1.50 10.89
C ILE A 130 -4.72 2.69 10.42
N ALA A 131 -4.45 3.20 9.21
CA ALA A 131 -5.23 4.31 8.65
C ALA A 131 -6.71 3.93 8.49
N TYR A 132 -7.02 2.78 7.89
CA TYR A 132 -8.38 2.28 7.75
C TYR A 132 -9.05 2.01 9.09
N ARG A 133 -8.31 1.49 10.07
CA ARG A 133 -8.83 1.29 11.43
C ARG A 133 -9.25 2.61 12.08
N LYS A 134 -8.44 3.65 11.92
CA LYS A 134 -8.75 5.00 12.41
C LYS A 134 -9.92 5.64 11.66
N LEU A 135 -10.16 5.25 10.42
CA LEU A 135 -11.31 5.66 9.61
C LEU A 135 -12.59 4.86 9.94
N GLY A 136 -12.52 3.88 10.85
CA GLY A 136 -13.68 3.15 11.35
C GLY A 136 -13.81 1.70 10.85
N ALA A 137 -12.93 1.22 9.99
CA ALA A 137 -12.94 -0.18 9.56
C ALA A 137 -12.56 -1.14 10.71
N GLN A 138 -13.12 -2.33 10.72
CA GLN A 138 -12.54 -3.46 11.46
C GLN A 138 -11.40 -4.03 10.64
N VAL A 139 -10.20 -4.15 11.23
CA VAL A 139 -9.00 -4.55 10.50
C VAL A 139 -8.40 -5.81 11.11
N ALA A 140 -8.13 -6.80 10.25
CA ALA A 140 -7.37 -7.99 10.58
C ALA A 140 -6.14 -8.07 9.67
N VAL A 141 -4.97 -8.38 10.23
CA VAL A 141 -3.73 -8.60 9.51
C VAL A 141 -3.41 -10.10 9.53
N VAL A 142 -3.14 -10.68 8.38
CA VAL A 142 -2.71 -12.09 8.24
C VAL A 142 -1.28 -12.11 7.74
N GLU A 143 -0.39 -12.71 8.53
CA GLU A 143 1.03 -12.83 8.23
C GLU A 143 1.47 -14.30 8.29
N SER A 144 2.19 -14.73 7.27
CA SER A 144 2.67 -16.13 7.16
C SER A 144 3.83 -16.45 8.11
N LEU A 145 4.59 -15.44 8.49
CA LEU A 145 5.67 -15.56 9.44
C LEU A 145 5.15 -15.49 10.89
N ASP A 146 6.00 -15.82 11.82
CA ASP A 146 5.73 -15.79 13.27
C ASP A 146 5.78 -14.38 13.88
N ARG A 147 6.10 -13.37 13.06
CA ARG A 147 6.18 -11.96 13.47
C ARG A 147 5.84 -10.98 12.35
N ILE A 148 5.34 -9.81 12.73
CA ILE A 148 5.22 -8.66 11.82
C ILE A 148 6.59 -8.00 11.62
N LEU A 149 6.74 -7.27 10.52
CA LEU A 149 7.94 -6.46 10.22
C LEU A 149 9.24 -7.28 10.32
N PRO A 150 9.37 -8.43 9.64
CA PRO A 150 10.46 -9.38 9.85
C PRO A 150 11.84 -8.81 9.52
N ALA A 151 11.92 -7.74 8.72
CA ALA A 151 13.17 -7.06 8.38
C ALA A 151 13.71 -6.11 9.47
N TYR A 152 12.95 -5.92 10.56
CA TYR A 152 13.31 -5.00 11.64
C TYR A 152 13.60 -5.76 12.93
N ASP A 153 14.41 -5.17 13.80
CA ASP A 153 14.68 -5.73 15.13
C ASP A 153 13.42 -5.87 15.95
N GLU A 154 13.34 -6.93 16.75
CA GLU A 154 12.15 -7.26 17.51
C GLU A 154 11.80 -6.17 18.53
N ASP A 155 12.81 -5.55 19.16
CA ASP A 155 12.58 -4.47 20.12
C ASP A 155 11.88 -3.26 19.48
N LEU A 156 12.19 -2.93 18.24
CA LEU A 156 11.50 -1.87 17.49
C LEU A 156 10.06 -2.26 17.18
N THR A 157 9.80 -3.53 16.86
CA THR A 157 8.46 -3.98 16.47
C THR A 157 7.51 -4.13 17.64
N LYS A 158 8.00 -4.25 18.89
CA LYS A 158 7.18 -4.33 20.12
C LYS A 158 6.27 -3.11 20.28
N VAL A 159 6.77 -1.92 19.95
CA VAL A 159 5.98 -0.67 20.01
C VAL A 159 4.82 -0.72 19.03
N VAL A 160 5.06 -1.21 17.80
CA VAL A 160 4.04 -1.36 16.78
C VAL A 160 3.00 -2.40 17.18
N LYS A 161 3.41 -3.57 17.70
CA LYS A 161 2.50 -4.61 18.22
C LYS A 161 1.57 -4.04 19.31
N THR A 162 2.13 -3.25 20.22
CA THR A 162 1.35 -2.62 21.30
C THR A 162 0.33 -1.63 20.74
N ALA A 163 0.74 -0.79 19.79
CA ALA A 163 -0.14 0.18 19.15
C ALA A 163 -1.28 -0.49 18.37
N LEU A 164 -1.00 -1.55 17.62
CA LEU A 164 -2.01 -2.35 16.90
C LEU A 164 -3.05 -2.92 17.86
N LYS A 165 -2.60 -3.49 18.99
CA LYS A 165 -3.49 -4.02 20.02
C LYS A 165 -4.38 -2.94 20.64
N GLN A 166 -3.81 -1.77 20.96
CA GLN A 166 -4.57 -0.64 21.51
C GLN A 166 -5.63 -0.11 20.53
N LEU A 167 -5.33 -0.15 19.22
CA LEU A 167 -6.26 0.23 18.17
C LEU A 167 -7.33 -0.85 17.90
N GLY A 168 -7.20 -2.04 18.47
CA GLY A 168 -8.10 -3.16 18.19
C GLY A 168 -7.92 -3.72 16.78
N VAL A 169 -6.70 -3.71 16.25
CA VAL A 169 -6.33 -4.43 15.03
C VAL A 169 -5.98 -5.87 15.41
N GLU A 170 -6.66 -6.82 14.79
CA GLU A 170 -6.37 -8.24 14.97
C GLU A 170 -5.14 -8.62 14.16
N VAL A 171 -4.20 -9.35 14.75
CA VAL A 171 -2.99 -9.81 14.07
C VAL A 171 -2.89 -11.32 14.19
N HIS A 172 -2.94 -11.99 13.05
CA HIS A 172 -2.87 -13.44 12.92
C HIS A 172 -1.51 -13.81 12.29
N LEU A 173 -0.64 -14.42 13.07
CA LEU A 173 0.70 -14.83 12.66
C LEU A 173 0.77 -16.33 12.36
N GLY A 174 1.73 -16.74 11.54
CA GLY A 174 1.91 -18.14 11.14
C GLY A 174 0.80 -18.67 10.26
N LEU A 175 0.02 -17.78 9.61
CA LEU A 175 -1.11 -18.14 8.77
C LEU A 175 -0.85 -17.78 7.31
N THR A 176 -0.88 -18.77 6.44
CA THR A 176 -0.75 -18.59 5.00
C THR A 176 -2.12 -18.46 4.34
N VAL A 177 -2.32 -17.40 3.57
CA VAL A 177 -3.54 -17.19 2.78
C VAL A 177 -3.64 -18.23 1.68
N GLN A 178 -4.84 -18.79 1.51
CA GLN A 178 -5.17 -19.81 0.51
C GLN A 178 -6.14 -19.30 -0.57
N GLY A 179 -6.59 -18.09 -0.46
CA GLY A 179 -7.56 -17.47 -1.37
C GLY A 179 -8.83 -17.02 -0.67
N LEU A 180 -9.85 -16.73 -1.45
CA LEU A 180 -11.18 -16.40 -0.94
C LEU A 180 -12.03 -17.66 -0.77
N ASN A 181 -13.06 -17.56 0.08
CA ASN A 181 -14.12 -18.56 0.09
C ASN A 181 -14.96 -18.49 -1.19
N SER A 182 -15.88 -19.45 -1.39
CA SER A 182 -16.74 -19.50 -2.59
C SER A 182 -17.67 -18.28 -2.74
N ALA A 183 -18.02 -17.62 -1.65
CA ALA A 183 -18.82 -16.41 -1.67
C ALA A 183 -18.00 -15.13 -1.97
N GLY A 184 -16.67 -15.19 -1.92
CA GLY A 184 -15.78 -14.04 -2.14
C GLY A 184 -15.88 -12.97 -1.05
N ASP A 185 -16.28 -13.33 0.16
CA ASP A 185 -16.48 -12.42 1.29
C ASP A 185 -15.62 -12.72 2.51
N ALA A 186 -14.81 -13.78 2.45
CA ALA A 186 -13.86 -14.15 3.49
C ALA A 186 -12.56 -14.70 2.91
N VAL A 187 -11.44 -14.40 3.56
CA VAL A 187 -10.13 -14.95 3.25
C VAL A 187 -9.94 -16.28 3.98
N ARG A 188 -9.59 -17.32 3.23
CA ARG A 188 -9.22 -18.61 3.78
C ARG A 188 -7.74 -18.62 4.11
N VAL A 189 -7.41 -19.16 5.27
CA VAL A 189 -6.04 -19.29 5.75
C VAL A 189 -5.78 -20.71 6.22
N LYS A 190 -4.51 -21.09 6.32
CA LYS A 190 -4.06 -22.33 6.98
C LYS A 190 -2.85 -22.05 7.84
N ASN A 191 -2.70 -22.81 8.93
CA ASN A 191 -1.50 -22.83 9.75
C ASN A 191 -0.43 -23.78 9.17
N ALA A 192 0.72 -23.89 9.83
CA ALA A 192 1.79 -24.82 9.44
C ALA A 192 1.38 -26.29 9.50
N ALA A 193 0.37 -26.65 10.30
CA ALA A 193 -0.17 -28.01 10.38
C ALA A 193 -1.15 -28.33 9.24
N GLY A 194 -1.52 -27.32 8.43
CA GLY A 194 -2.44 -27.47 7.30
C GLY A 194 -3.92 -27.31 7.67
N GLU A 195 -4.21 -26.85 8.88
CA GLU A 195 -5.57 -26.59 9.40
C GLU A 195 -6.02 -25.16 9.11
#